data_e097e85318a64be4bac2e3284d956e0c
#
_entry.id   e097e85318a64be4bac2e3284d956e0c
#
_cell.length_a   1.000
_cell.length_b   1.000
_cell.length_c   1.000
_cell.angle_alpha   90.00
_cell.angle_beta   90.00
_cell.angle_gamma   90.00
#
_symmetry.space_group_name_H-M   'P 1'
#
loop_
_entity.id
_entity.type
_entity.pdbx_description
1 polymer ?
#
loop_
_entity_poly.entity_id
_entity_poly.type
_entity_poly.pdbx_seq_one_letter_code
_entity_poly.pdbx_strand_id
1 'polypeptide(L)'
;MRGFLGTGPRASRGDIRSAILALLGEGPMHGYQIMRELAERTAGVWRPSPGSVYPTLQQLQDEGLVREIESEGGRHTFELTDEGRAAAEALETLTPWEAVADETEAAAVELRDLVFQVMAAARQVVHAGDAAHLAQAKDVLRETRQRLYRILADDRPSSD
;
A
#
# COMPACT_ATOMS: atom_id res chain seq x y z
N MET A 1 13.10 6.58 29.68
CA MET A 1 13.38 5.76 28.49
C MET A 1 12.05 5.39 27.83
N ARG A 2 11.56 6.19 26.91
CA ARG A 2 10.31 5.89 26.19
C ARG A 2 10.67 5.59 24.74
N GLY A 3 10.46 4.33 24.34
CA GLY A 3 10.73 3.86 22.99
C GLY A 3 9.82 4.54 21.97
N PHE A 4 10.44 5.19 21.01
CA PHE A 4 9.82 5.72 19.81
C PHE A 4 9.55 4.54 18.86
N LEU A 5 8.40 3.91 19.01
CA LEU A 5 7.90 2.97 17.99
C LEU A 5 7.21 3.80 16.92
N GLY A 6 7.84 3.82 15.73
CA GLY A 6 7.38 4.52 14.56
C GLY A 6 5.96 4.11 14.17
N THR A 7 5.05 5.05 14.29
CA THR A 7 3.74 4.99 13.66
C THR A 7 3.90 5.48 12.22
N GLY A 8 4.19 4.53 11.31
CA GLY A 8 3.88 4.76 9.90
C GLY A 8 2.36 5.01 9.77
N PRO A 9 1.90 5.71 8.72
CA PRO A 9 0.48 5.98 8.54
C PRO A 9 -0.30 4.68 8.60
N ARG A 10 -1.10 4.52 9.65
CA ARG A 10 -2.03 3.40 9.76
C ARG A 10 -3.09 3.63 8.71
N ALA A 11 -3.07 2.81 7.65
CA ALA A 11 -4.19 2.74 6.74
C ALA A 11 -5.48 2.61 7.54
N SER A 12 -6.44 3.48 7.28
CA SER A 12 -7.72 3.45 7.97
C SER A 12 -8.45 2.14 7.62
N ARG A 13 -9.41 1.73 8.43
CA ARG A 13 -10.22 0.54 8.11
C ARG A 13 -10.95 0.69 6.77
N GLY A 14 -11.26 1.91 6.36
CA GLY A 14 -11.85 2.22 5.06
C GLY A 14 -10.89 1.90 3.92
N ASP A 15 -9.59 2.16 4.09
CA ASP A 15 -8.58 1.91 3.05
C ASP A 15 -8.38 0.41 2.79
N ILE A 16 -8.36 -0.41 3.85
CA ILE A 16 -8.25 -1.87 3.72
C ILE A 16 -9.48 -2.44 3.01
N ARG A 17 -10.69 -1.97 3.37
CA ARG A 17 -11.93 -2.39 2.76
C ARG A 17 -11.94 -2.12 1.25
N SER A 18 -11.65 -0.89 0.86
CA SER A 18 -11.59 -0.47 -0.55
C SER A 18 -10.53 -1.24 -1.33
N ALA A 19 -9.36 -1.45 -0.73
CA ALA A 19 -8.29 -2.21 -1.34
C ALA A 19 -8.64 -3.69 -1.56
N ILE A 20 -9.33 -4.32 -0.62
CA ILE A 20 -9.80 -5.72 -0.77
C ILE A 20 -10.84 -5.81 -1.89
N LEU A 21 -11.81 -4.90 -1.95
CA LEU A 21 -12.81 -4.88 -3.02
C LEU A 21 -12.16 -4.70 -4.39
N ALA A 22 -11.20 -3.79 -4.52
CA ALA A 22 -10.47 -3.56 -5.75
C ALA A 22 -9.69 -4.81 -6.20
N LEU A 23 -8.96 -5.47 -5.29
CA LEU A 23 -8.21 -6.68 -5.59
C LEU A 23 -9.13 -7.85 -6.00
N LEU A 24 -10.22 -8.04 -5.28
CA LEU A 24 -11.20 -9.10 -5.61
C LEU A 24 -11.98 -8.80 -6.90
N GLY A 25 -12.00 -7.56 -7.36
CA GLY A 25 -12.48 -7.16 -8.68
C GLY A 25 -11.64 -7.75 -9.82
N GLU A 26 -10.37 -8.00 -9.58
CA GLU A 26 -9.46 -8.63 -10.56
C GLU A 26 -9.60 -10.16 -10.61
N GLY A 27 -10.14 -10.77 -9.56
CA GLY A 27 -10.40 -12.21 -9.47
C GLY A 27 -10.40 -12.74 -8.04
N PRO A 28 -10.82 -14.00 -7.86
CA PRO A 28 -10.84 -14.63 -6.55
C PRO A 28 -9.44 -14.77 -5.95
N MET A 29 -9.31 -14.48 -4.65
CA MET A 29 -8.03 -14.55 -3.91
C MET A 29 -8.22 -15.12 -2.51
N HIS A 30 -7.16 -15.79 -1.98
CA HIS A 30 -7.12 -16.15 -0.55
C HIS A 30 -6.68 -14.94 0.28
N GLY A 31 -7.03 -14.92 1.57
CA GLY A 31 -6.64 -13.83 2.46
C GLY A 31 -5.13 -13.56 2.49
N TYR A 32 -4.30 -14.60 2.46
CA TYR A 32 -2.84 -14.46 2.38
C TYR A 32 -2.39 -13.83 1.05
N GLN A 33 -3.02 -14.18 -0.06
CA GLN A 33 -2.71 -13.60 -1.37
C GLN A 33 -3.06 -12.11 -1.39
N ILE A 34 -4.20 -11.72 -0.83
CA ILE A 34 -4.59 -10.30 -0.66
C ILE A 34 -3.50 -9.52 0.10
N MET A 35 -3.02 -10.06 1.23
CA MET A 35 -1.95 -9.43 2.01
C MET A 35 -0.66 -9.27 1.20
N ARG A 36 -0.30 -10.29 0.44
CA ARG A 36 0.89 -10.28 -0.41
C ARG A 36 0.76 -9.26 -1.55
N GLU A 37 -0.37 -9.26 -2.27
CA GLU A 37 -0.63 -8.32 -3.35
C GLU A 37 -0.58 -6.86 -2.85
N LEU A 38 -1.19 -6.56 -1.71
CA LEU A 38 -1.12 -5.23 -1.12
C LEU A 38 0.32 -4.83 -0.75
N ALA A 39 1.09 -5.75 -0.19
CA ALA A 39 2.49 -5.50 0.11
C ALA A 39 3.34 -5.31 -1.15
N GLU A 40 3.13 -6.12 -2.19
CA GLU A 40 3.87 -6.04 -3.45
C GLU A 40 3.53 -4.77 -4.22
N ARG A 41 2.25 -4.43 -4.37
CA ARG A 41 1.79 -3.22 -5.08
C ARG A 41 2.20 -1.93 -4.40
N THR A 42 2.36 -1.95 -3.09
CA THR A 42 2.86 -0.80 -2.32
C THR A 42 4.37 -0.88 -2.05
N ALA A 43 5.10 -1.76 -2.73
CA ALA A 43 6.53 -2.02 -2.55
C ALA A 43 6.92 -2.21 -1.06
N GLY A 44 6.03 -2.82 -0.28
CA GLY A 44 6.23 -3.11 1.13
C GLY A 44 5.95 -1.95 2.09
N VAL A 45 5.52 -0.79 1.57
CA VAL A 45 5.12 0.36 2.41
C VAL A 45 3.88 0.03 3.23
N TRP A 46 2.95 -0.69 2.65
CA TRP A 46 1.74 -1.13 3.33
C TRP A 46 1.69 -2.67 3.41
N ARG A 47 1.85 -3.19 4.61
CA ARG A 47 1.78 -4.62 4.91
C ARG A 47 0.64 -4.86 5.91
N PRO A 48 -0.58 -5.07 5.43
CA PRO A 48 -1.68 -5.36 6.32
C PRO A 48 -1.46 -6.70 7.05
N SER A 49 -1.83 -6.74 8.31
CA SER A 49 -1.73 -7.95 9.13
C SER A 49 -2.95 -8.86 8.94
N PRO A 50 -2.84 -10.15 9.25
CA PRO A 50 -4.01 -11.04 9.32
C PRO A 50 -5.13 -10.49 10.20
N GLY A 51 -4.77 -9.85 11.33
CA GLY A 51 -5.71 -9.23 12.26
C GLY A 51 -6.48 -8.02 11.71
N SER A 52 -6.07 -7.47 10.55
CA SER A 52 -6.81 -6.41 9.86
C SER A 52 -7.54 -6.93 8.62
N VAL A 53 -6.96 -7.86 7.89
CA VAL A 53 -7.54 -8.38 6.63
C VAL A 53 -8.72 -9.32 6.88
N TYR A 54 -8.56 -10.32 7.74
CA TYR A 54 -9.62 -11.31 7.97
C TYR A 54 -10.88 -10.73 8.61
N PRO A 55 -10.83 -9.85 9.63
CA PRO A 55 -12.03 -9.18 10.12
C PRO A 55 -12.72 -8.32 9.07
N THR A 56 -11.96 -7.69 8.15
CA THR A 56 -12.56 -6.92 7.06
C THR A 56 -13.22 -7.83 6.03
N LEU A 57 -12.61 -8.97 5.69
CA LEU A 57 -13.24 -9.98 4.82
C LEU A 57 -14.53 -10.51 5.45
N GLN A 58 -14.52 -10.80 6.74
CA GLN A 58 -15.72 -11.25 7.46
C GLN A 58 -16.83 -10.18 7.41
N GLN A 59 -16.47 -8.91 7.63
CA GLN A 59 -17.42 -7.82 7.53
C GLN A 59 -18.01 -7.70 6.12
N LEU A 60 -17.19 -7.84 5.09
CA LEU A 60 -17.64 -7.80 3.68
C LEU A 60 -18.55 -9.00 3.34
N GLN A 61 -18.31 -10.17 3.95
CA GLN A 61 -19.20 -11.32 3.83
C GLN A 61 -20.55 -11.06 4.52
N ASP A 62 -20.54 -10.51 5.74
CA ASP A 62 -21.74 -10.18 6.50
C ASP A 62 -22.60 -9.13 5.77
N GLU A 63 -21.96 -8.24 5.02
CA GLU A 63 -22.62 -7.23 4.17
C GLU A 63 -23.08 -7.81 2.80
N GLY A 64 -22.73 -9.07 2.49
CA GLY A 64 -23.09 -9.71 1.23
C GLY A 64 -22.30 -9.24 0.00
N LEU A 65 -21.17 -8.55 0.21
CA LEU A 65 -20.33 -8.02 -0.88
C LEU A 65 -19.27 -9.04 -1.33
N VAL A 66 -18.87 -9.93 -0.45
CA VAL A 66 -17.88 -10.98 -0.68
C VAL A 66 -18.46 -12.31 -0.25
N ARG A 67 -18.15 -13.35 -0.97
CA ARG A 67 -18.46 -14.74 -0.56
C ARG A 67 -17.20 -15.58 -0.57
N GLU A 68 -17.21 -16.58 0.29
CA GLU A 68 -16.18 -17.59 0.34
C GLU A 68 -16.52 -18.73 -0.62
N ILE A 69 -15.53 -19.17 -1.37
CA ILE A 69 -15.61 -20.33 -2.25
C ILE A 69 -14.53 -21.34 -1.86
N GLU A 70 -14.84 -22.61 -1.89
CA GLU A 70 -13.84 -23.66 -1.75
C GLU A 70 -12.98 -23.73 -3.01
N SER A 71 -11.68 -23.54 -2.84
CA SER A 71 -10.71 -23.81 -3.90
C SER A 71 -10.08 -25.18 -3.73
N GLU A 72 -9.53 -25.73 -4.79
CA GLU A 72 -8.79 -26.99 -4.75
C GLU A 72 -7.73 -27.00 -3.65
N GLY A 73 -7.79 -27.97 -2.76
CA GLY A 73 -6.87 -28.11 -1.63
C GLY A 73 -7.37 -27.55 -0.30
N GLY A 74 -8.68 -27.26 -0.14
CA GLY A 74 -9.28 -26.87 1.15
C GLY A 74 -8.88 -25.45 1.61
N ARG A 75 -8.44 -24.59 0.69
CA ARG A 75 -8.12 -23.20 1.01
C ARG A 75 -9.35 -22.33 0.83
N HIS A 76 -9.60 -21.47 1.81
CA HIS A 76 -10.66 -20.48 1.76
C HIS A 76 -10.31 -19.35 0.79
N THR A 77 -11.00 -19.30 -0.33
CA THR A 77 -10.85 -18.28 -1.37
C THR A 77 -12.06 -17.37 -1.35
N PHE A 78 -11.84 -16.09 -1.50
CA PHE A 78 -12.87 -15.05 -1.49
C PHE A 78 -13.07 -14.49 -2.89
N GLU A 79 -14.34 -14.22 -3.25
CA GLU A 79 -14.70 -13.54 -4.49
C GLU A 79 -15.80 -12.50 -4.26
N LEU A 80 -15.94 -11.55 -5.16
CA LEU A 80 -17.04 -10.58 -5.12
C LEU A 80 -18.36 -11.24 -5.51
N THR A 81 -19.42 -10.86 -4.80
CA THR A 81 -20.81 -11.05 -5.25
C THR A 81 -21.15 -10.02 -6.34
N ASP A 82 -22.34 -10.08 -6.91
CA ASP A 82 -22.80 -9.05 -7.87
C ASP A 82 -22.91 -7.68 -7.18
N GLU A 83 -23.39 -7.63 -5.94
CA GLU A 83 -23.40 -6.44 -5.11
C GLU A 83 -21.99 -5.95 -4.79
N GLY A 84 -21.05 -6.88 -4.56
CA GLY A 84 -19.64 -6.57 -4.33
C GLY A 84 -18.97 -5.95 -5.56
N ARG A 85 -19.28 -6.43 -6.77
CA ARG A 85 -18.78 -5.84 -8.02
C ARG A 85 -19.33 -4.44 -8.21
N ALA A 86 -20.62 -4.22 -7.99
CA ALA A 86 -21.21 -2.89 -8.07
C ALA A 86 -20.59 -1.92 -7.05
N ALA A 87 -20.29 -2.41 -5.83
CA ALA A 87 -19.61 -1.63 -4.81
C ALA A 87 -18.16 -1.29 -5.20
N ALA A 88 -17.42 -2.23 -5.80
CA ALA A 88 -16.05 -2.00 -6.29
C ALA A 88 -16.03 -0.98 -7.44
N GLU A 89 -16.93 -1.10 -8.41
CA GLU A 89 -17.09 -0.15 -9.51
C GLU A 89 -17.47 1.25 -9.00
N ALA A 90 -18.36 1.35 -8.01
CA ALA A 90 -18.71 2.62 -7.39
C ALA A 90 -17.52 3.29 -6.68
N LEU A 91 -16.59 2.52 -6.11
CA LEU A 91 -15.36 3.06 -5.53
C LEU A 91 -14.44 3.64 -6.60
N GLU A 92 -14.30 3.01 -7.75
CA GLU A 92 -13.53 3.55 -8.88
C GLU A 92 -14.16 4.83 -9.43
N THR A 93 -15.49 4.91 -9.45
CA THR A 93 -16.24 6.10 -9.91
C THR A 93 -16.24 7.23 -8.88
N LEU A 94 -16.16 6.89 -7.58
CA LEU A 94 -16.16 7.82 -6.47
C LEU A 94 -14.75 8.22 -5.99
N THR A 95 -13.68 7.71 -6.66
CA THR A 95 -12.35 8.24 -6.38
C THR A 95 -12.29 9.69 -6.87
N PRO A 96 -12.32 10.66 -5.97
CA PRO A 96 -12.35 12.08 -6.34
C PRO A 96 -10.98 12.59 -6.81
N TRP A 97 -10.13 11.69 -7.33
CA TRP A 97 -8.80 12.01 -7.83
C TRP A 97 -8.84 12.93 -9.05
N GLU A 98 -9.96 12.95 -9.80
CA GLU A 98 -10.08 13.74 -11.01
C GLU A 98 -10.77 15.12 -10.80
N ALA A 99 -11.45 15.34 -9.69
CA ALA A 99 -12.28 16.54 -9.54
C ALA A 99 -11.62 17.70 -8.78
N VAL A 100 -10.65 17.44 -7.89
CA VAL A 100 -9.85 18.47 -7.20
C VAL A 100 -8.48 17.89 -6.85
N ALA A 101 -7.63 17.66 -7.85
CA ALA A 101 -6.23 17.49 -7.58
C ALA A 101 -5.68 18.85 -7.16
N ASP A 102 -5.69 19.14 -5.87
CA ASP A 102 -4.81 20.15 -5.32
C ASP A 102 -3.39 19.82 -5.80
N GLU A 103 -2.65 20.81 -6.30
CA GLU A 103 -1.29 20.62 -6.83
C GLU A 103 -0.41 19.84 -5.83
N THR A 104 -0.67 19.98 -4.56
CA THR A 104 -0.05 19.26 -3.46
C THR A 104 -0.33 17.77 -3.49
N GLU A 105 -1.53 17.34 -3.86
CA GLU A 105 -1.92 15.94 -3.92
C GLU A 105 -1.32 15.24 -5.15
N ALA A 106 -1.29 15.92 -6.29
CA ALA A 106 -0.62 15.43 -7.49
C ALA A 106 0.89 15.27 -7.25
N ALA A 107 1.54 16.25 -6.61
CA ALA A 107 2.94 16.16 -6.23
C ALA A 107 3.22 15.03 -5.23
N ALA A 108 2.30 14.76 -4.30
CA ALA A 108 2.42 13.66 -3.37
C ALA A 108 2.31 12.28 -4.05
N VAL A 109 1.46 12.15 -5.06
CA VAL A 109 1.35 10.93 -5.89
C VAL A 109 2.65 10.72 -6.67
N GLU A 110 3.16 11.74 -7.34
CA GLU A 110 4.42 11.67 -8.08
C GLU A 110 5.60 11.30 -7.18
N LEU A 111 5.66 11.87 -5.97
CA LEU A 111 6.69 11.52 -5.00
C LEU A 111 6.60 10.05 -4.56
N ARG A 112 5.40 9.52 -4.36
CA ARG A 112 5.22 8.10 -4.05
C ARG A 112 5.73 7.21 -5.18
N ASP A 113 5.40 7.53 -6.42
CA ASP A 113 5.86 6.78 -7.60
C ASP A 113 7.39 6.78 -7.70
N LEU A 114 8.03 7.91 -7.46
CA LEU A 114 9.49 7.99 -7.41
C LEU A 114 10.10 7.13 -6.30
N VAL A 115 9.49 7.11 -5.13
CA VAL A 115 9.92 6.23 -4.02
C VAL A 115 9.83 4.77 -4.44
N PHE A 116 8.75 4.35 -5.10
CA PHE A 116 8.60 2.98 -5.59
C PHE A 116 9.66 2.60 -6.62
N GLN A 117 9.97 3.50 -7.56
CA GLN A 117 11.00 3.29 -8.56
C GLN A 117 12.39 3.16 -7.92
N VAL A 118 12.72 3.99 -6.93
CA VAL A 118 13.97 3.91 -6.16
C VAL A 118 14.07 2.58 -5.41
N MET A 119 12.99 2.13 -4.78
CA MET A 119 12.98 0.85 -4.08
C MET A 119 13.13 -0.34 -5.04
N ALA A 120 12.54 -0.28 -6.23
CA ALA A 120 12.71 -1.31 -7.25
C ALA A 120 14.16 -1.36 -7.75
N ALA A 121 14.78 -0.22 -8.02
CA ALA A 121 16.18 -0.12 -8.40
C ALA A 121 17.12 -0.64 -7.30
N ALA A 122 16.87 -0.26 -6.04
CA ALA A 122 17.66 -0.75 -4.91
C ALA A 122 17.57 -2.29 -4.77
N ARG A 123 16.40 -2.87 -4.99
CA ARG A 123 16.24 -4.35 -5.00
C ARG A 123 17.06 -5.01 -6.12
N GLN A 124 17.11 -4.43 -7.31
CA GLN A 124 17.94 -4.96 -8.40
C GLN A 124 19.42 -4.96 -8.02
N VAL A 125 19.90 -3.88 -7.39
CA VAL A 125 21.29 -3.81 -6.90
C VAL A 125 21.57 -4.89 -5.86
N VAL A 126 20.62 -5.16 -4.96
CA VAL A 126 20.76 -6.23 -3.95
C VAL A 126 20.84 -7.62 -4.59
N HIS A 127 20.09 -7.86 -5.68
CA HIS A 127 20.01 -9.19 -6.30
C HIS A 127 21.12 -9.44 -7.34
N ALA A 128 21.53 -8.43 -8.06
CA ALA A 128 22.44 -8.55 -9.20
C ALA A 128 23.78 -7.81 -9.01
N GLY A 129 23.89 -6.99 -7.96
CA GLY A 129 25.10 -6.19 -7.69
C GLY A 129 26.18 -6.98 -6.94
N ASP A 130 27.41 -6.58 -7.16
CA ASP A 130 28.57 -7.01 -6.36
C ASP A 130 28.76 -6.14 -5.11
N ALA A 131 29.80 -6.39 -4.33
CA ALA A 131 30.10 -5.66 -3.11
C ALA A 131 30.33 -4.15 -3.34
N ALA A 132 30.89 -3.77 -4.50
CA ALA A 132 31.13 -2.37 -4.85
C ALA A 132 29.82 -1.66 -5.19
N HIS A 133 28.92 -2.29 -5.94
CA HIS A 133 27.58 -1.78 -6.24
C HIS A 133 26.75 -1.59 -4.97
N LEU A 134 26.81 -2.54 -4.04
CA LEU A 134 26.12 -2.45 -2.76
C LEU A 134 26.64 -1.30 -1.90
N ALA A 135 27.96 -1.06 -1.89
CA ALA A 135 28.56 0.06 -1.15
C ALA A 135 28.09 1.43 -1.74
N GLN A 136 28.16 1.59 -3.05
CA GLN A 136 27.72 2.79 -3.73
C GLN A 136 26.21 3.06 -3.51
N ALA A 137 25.36 2.04 -3.62
CA ALA A 137 23.93 2.18 -3.39
C ALA A 137 23.61 2.61 -1.96
N LYS A 138 24.33 2.07 -0.96
CA LYS A 138 24.20 2.50 0.43
C LYS A 138 24.51 3.98 0.62
N ASP A 139 25.57 4.48 -0.02
CA ASP A 139 25.98 5.87 0.12
C ASP A 139 24.98 6.81 -0.55
N VAL A 140 24.49 6.47 -1.74
CA VAL A 140 23.41 7.22 -2.42
C VAL A 140 22.15 7.31 -1.56
N LEU A 141 21.71 6.20 -1.01
CA LEU A 141 20.50 6.18 -0.18
C LEU A 141 20.67 6.94 1.14
N ARG A 142 21.87 6.90 1.75
CA ARG A 142 22.19 7.71 2.94
C ARG A 142 22.14 9.20 2.65
N GLU A 143 22.74 9.61 1.55
CA GLU A 143 22.73 11.03 1.14
C GLU A 143 21.31 11.50 0.82
N THR A 144 20.54 10.72 0.06
CA THR A 144 19.16 11.04 -0.28
C THR A 144 18.32 11.21 1.00
N ARG A 145 18.46 10.30 1.95
CA ARG A 145 17.76 10.39 3.24
C ARG A 145 18.10 11.69 3.99
N GLN A 146 19.38 12.06 4.02
CA GLN A 146 19.81 13.29 4.68
C GLN A 146 19.25 14.54 4.00
N ARG A 147 19.21 14.54 2.66
CA ARG A 147 18.64 15.65 1.88
C ARG A 147 17.13 15.79 2.16
N LEU A 148 16.38 14.70 2.21
CA LEU A 148 14.95 14.73 2.53
C LEU A 148 14.68 15.28 3.92
N TYR A 149 15.50 14.93 4.93
CA TYR A 149 15.35 15.49 6.26
C TYR A 149 15.68 16.99 6.32
N ARG A 150 16.60 17.48 5.49
CA ARG A 150 16.87 18.93 5.40
C ARG A 150 15.68 19.69 4.84
N ILE A 151 15.03 19.19 3.81
CA ILE A 151 13.80 19.79 3.26
C ILE A 151 12.76 20.00 4.37
N LEU A 152 12.55 18.99 5.22
CA LEU A 152 11.62 19.10 6.35
C LEU A 152 12.10 20.06 7.44
N ALA A 153 13.42 20.26 7.58
CA ALA A 153 13.97 21.16 8.60
C ALA A 153 13.93 22.62 8.17
N ASP A 154 14.03 22.88 6.85
CA ASP A 154 13.99 24.25 6.31
C ASP A 154 12.57 24.85 6.28
N ASP A 155 11.52 24.03 6.38
CA ASP A 155 10.11 24.43 6.37
C ASP A 155 9.58 24.91 7.74
N ARG A 156 10.45 25.25 8.69
CA ARG A 156 10.00 25.93 9.92
C ARG A 156 9.79 27.40 9.62
N PRO A 157 8.54 27.90 9.60
CA PRO A 157 8.32 29.34 9.56
C PRO A 157 9.03 29.95 10.76
N SER A 158 9.87 30.94 10.51
CA SER A 158 10.48 31.77 11.54
C SER A 158 9.34 32.39 12.35
N SER A 159 9.14 31.87 13.56
CA SER A 159 8.23 32.48 14.51
C SER A 159 8.92 33.77 15.00
N ASP A 160 8.46 34.90 14.48
CA ASP A 160 8.63 36.21 15.09
C ASP A 160 7.54 36.40 16.15
#